data_0dfa0e022a0dcd26e0f2659d2ad291ca
#
_entry.id   0dfa0e022a0dcd26e0f2659d2ad291ca
#
_cell.length_a   1.000
_cell.length_b   1.000
_cell.length_c   1.000
_cell.angle_alpha   90.00
_cell.angle_beta   90.00
_cell.angle_gamma   90.00
#
_symmetry.space_group_name_H-M   'P 1'
#
loop_
_entity.id
_entity.type
_entity.pdbx_description
1 polymer ?
#
loop_
_entity_poly.entity_id
_entity_poly.type
_entity_poly.pdbx_seq_one_letter_code
_entity_poly.pdbx_strand_id
1 'polypeptide(L)'
;MRYIPIIGSVVEYVEYKLNRPKYYPCPQCDKKGKRKRVIERSVKHIGPMHRPSMIQAKVGVYRARCACCKFFQAAIPGVPYQGHYSFAVREAVANSVIRDRMPYRLVIEKMLEDHCLDLSLGYVHRCFLWAHKQIDMEAHWQFVLNNFSGVLCIDEVHDSGRTILFATDPLNDFTVSFKLVKKNDQIHMDAFLQSLKDRGIEVVVAITDGSPLYKNCLQSWWQDCQHQLCIFHVFKDSEQADLGGCSCH
;
A
#
# COMPACT_ATOMS: atom_id res chain seq x y z
N MET A 1 -20.13 -1.28 21.69
CA MET A 1 -20.08 -2.52 22.48
C MET A 1 -18.66 -3.06 22.35
N ARG A 2 -17.87 -3.14 23.43
CA ARG A 2 -16.55 -3.74 23.36
C ARG A 2 -16.73 -5.26 23.46
N TYR A 3 -16.38 -5.99 22.43
CA TYR A 3 -16.32 -7.44 22.45
C TYR A 3 -15.22 -7.86 23.46
N ILE A 4 -15.60 -8.50 24.52
CA ILE A 4 -14.65 -9.15 25.44
C ILE A 4 -14.53 -10.57 24.90
N PRO A 5 -13.37 -10.98 24.36
CA PRO A 5 -13.19 -12.35 23.94
C PRO A 5 -13.45 -13.27 25.12
N ILE A 6 -14.24 -14.31 24.91
CA ILE A 6 -14.59 -15.30 25.93
C ILE A 6 -13.26 -15.88 26.44
N ILE A 7 -12.95 -15.62 27.72
CA ILE A 7 -11.79 -16.17 28.42
C ILE A 7 -11.95 -17.70 28.39
N GLY A 8 -11.14 -18.39 27.60
CA GLY A 8 -11.20 -19.86 27.45
C GLY A 8 -11.13 -20.35 26.01
N SER A 9 -10.94 -19.45 25.01
CA SER A 9 -10.73 -19.90 23.64
C SER A 9 -9.46 -20.74 23.51
N VAL A 10 -9.61 -21.96 23.01
CA VAL A 10 -8.46 -22.86 22.72
C VAL A 10 -7.54 -22.18 21.72
N VAL A 11 -6.29 -21.94 22.13
CA VAL A 11 -5.27 -21.37 21.23
C VAL A 11 -4.88 -22.45 20.23
N GLU A 12 -4.95 -22.11 18.94
CA GLU A 12 -4.47 -22.98 17.90
C GLU A 12 -2.96 -22.79 17.71
N TYR A 13 -2.21 -23.88 17.74
CA TYR A 13 -0.76 -23.85 17.60
C TYR A 13 -0.32 -24.45 16.27
N VAL A 14 0.45 -23.70 15.51
CA VAL A 14 1.16 -24.16 14.31
C VAL A 14 2.63 -24.42 14.70
N GLU A 15 3.01 -25.69 14.85
CA GLU A 15 4.38 -26.04 15.23
C GLU A 15 5.29 -26.11 14.00
N TYR A 16 6.41 -25.38 14.04
CA TYR A 16 7.48 -25.51 13.06
C TYR A 16 8.66 -26.30 13.59
N LYS A 17 8.89 -27.48 13.03
CA LYS A 17 10.09 -28.30 13.28
C LYS A 17 11.26 -27.76 12.42
N LEU A 18 11.96 -26.76 12.93
CA LEU A 18 13.09 -26.16 12.21
C LEU A 18 14.36 -27.01 12.36
N ASN A 19 15.10 -27.16 11.25
CA ASN A 19 16.44 -27.66 11.30
C ASN A 19 17.35 -26.68 12.04
N ARG A 20 18.18 -27.19 12.96
CA ARG A 20 19.04 -26.38 13.84
C ARG A 20 20.52 -26.78 13.66
N PRO A 21 21.11 -26.49 12.50
CA PRO A 21 22.49 -26.91 12.21
C PRO A 21 23.48 -26.26 13.19
N LYS A 22 24.66 -26.84 13.31
CA LYS A 22 25.76 -26.30 14.14
C LYS A 22 26.19 -24.90 13.70
N TYR A 23 26.10 -24.61 12.39
CA TYR A 23 26.45 -23.35 11.76
C TYR A 23 25.27 -22.85 10.91
N TYR A 24 25.02 -21.55 10.94
CA TYR A 24 23.95 -20.90 10.16
C TYR A 24 24.46 -19.58 9.58
N PRO A 25 24.06 -19.18 8.35
CA PRO A 25 24.48 -17.93 7.75
C PRO A 25 23.88 -16.72 8.50
N CYS A 26 24.68 -15.66 8.59
CA CYS A 26 24.22 -14.39 9.13
C CYS A 26 23.24 -13.73 8.13
N PRO A 27 22.05 -13.24 8.55
CA PRO A 27 21.06 -12.66 7.65
C PRO A 27 21.50 -11.35 6.99
N GLN A 28 22.59 -10.73 7.43
CA GLN A 28 23.08 -9.46 6.89
C GLN A 28 24.32 -9.62 5.97
N CYS A 29 25.13 -10.64 6.15
CA CYS A 29 26.39 -10.77 5.43
C CYS A 29 26.79 -12.21 5.07
N ASP A 30 25.91 -13.17 5.25
CA ASP A 30 26.08 -14.61 4.97
C ASP A 30 27.25 -15.32 5.67
N LYS A 31 28.06 -14.62 6.46
CA LYS A 31 29.14 -15.27 7.24
C LYS A 31 28.57 -16.23 8.25
N LYS A 32 29.10 -17.47 8.28
CA LYS A 32 28.60 -18.53 9.15
C LYS A 32 28.83 -18.21 10.64
N GLY A 33 27.75 -18.21 11.42
CA GLY A 33 27.78 -18.15 12.88
C GLY A 33 27.67 -19.54 13.52
N LYS A 34 28.25 -19.74 14.70
CA LYS A 34 28.17 -20.99 15.49
C LYS A 34 26.99 -20.94 16.46
N ARG A 35 26.17 -22.00 16.46
CA ARG A 35 25.06 -22.13 17.41
C ARG A 35 25.56 -22.09 18.86
N LYS A 36 24.91 -21.27 19.66
CA LYS A 36 25.17 -21.13 21.10
C LYS A 36 24.08 -21.72 21.98
N ARG A 37 22.82 -21.49 21.57
CA ARG A 37 21.65 -21.97 22.32
C ARG A 37 20.46 -22.16 21.38
N VAL A 38 19.41 -22.77 21.92
CA VAL A 38 18.09 -22.86 21.28
C VAL A 38 17.12 -22.10 22.19
N ILE A 39 16.22 -21.35 21.62
CA ILE A 39 15.13 -20.66 22.30
C ILE A 39 13.79 -21.10 21.73
N GLU A 40 12.75 -21.04 22.52
CA GLU A 40 11.38 -21.17 22.04
C GLU A 40 10.87 -19.78 21.67
N ARG A 41 10.16 -19.72 20.54
CA ARG A 41 9.51 -18.51 20.08
C ARG A 41 8.05 -18.79 19.79
N SER A 42 7.18 -17.92 20.30
CA SER A 42 5.76 -17.87 19.95
C SER A 42 5.50 -16.58 19.15
N VAL A 43 4.84 -16.72 18.02
CA VAL A 43 4.55 -15.63 17.09
C VAL A 43 3.06 -15.62 16.80
N LYS A 44 2.41 -14.48 16.99
CA LYS A 44 0.99 -14.33 16.71
C LYS A 44 0.73 -14.54 15.22
N HIS A 45 -0.31 -15.34 14.91
CA HIS A 45 -0.65 -15.75 13.54
C HIS A 45 -2.14 -15.59 13.29
N ILE A 46 -2.55 -15.51 12.03
CA ILE A 46 -3.94 -15.59 11.64
C ILE A 46 -4.38 -17.05 11.73
N GLY A 47 -5.39 -17.29 12.53
CA GLY A 47 -6.09 -18.56 12.64
C GLY A 47 -7.52 -18.49 12.13
N PRO A 48 -8.30 -19.53 12.40
CA PRO A 48 -9.73 -19.52 12.17
C PRO A 48 -10.42 -18.33 12.85
N MET A 49 -11.59 -17.96 12.36
CA MET A 49 -12.36 -16.88 12.97
C MET A 49 -12.66 -17.13 14.43
N HIS A 50 -12.54 -16.07 15.24
CA HIS A 50 -12.79 -16.05 16.67
C HIS A 50 -11.89 -16.97 17.51
N ARG A 51 -10.74 -17.39 16.96
CA ARG A 51 -9.75 -18.18 17.68
C ARG A 51 -8.36 -17.57 17.60
N PRO A 52 -7.65 -17.42 18.74
CA PRO A 52 -6.25 -17.02 18.71
C PRO A 52 -5.38 -18.11 18.10
N SER A 53 -4.44 -17.74 17.25
CA SER A 53 -3.49 -18.66 16.64
C SER A 53 -2.05 -18.20 16.87
N MET A 54 -1.16 -19.15 17.09
CA MET A 54 0.25 -18.91 17.38
C MET A 54 1.14 -19.89 16.60
N ILE A 55 2.18 -19.37 15.97
CA ILE A 55 3.29 -20.19 15.46
C ILE A 55 4.25 -20.45 16.63
N GLN A 56 4.54 -21.71 16.94
CA GLN A 56 5.58 -22.10 17.87
C GLN A 56 6.77 -22.72 17.15
N ALA A 57 7.98 -22.25 17.48
CA ALA A 57 9.20 -22.76 16.89
C ALA A 57 10.37 -22.77 17.90
N LYS A 58 11.15 -23.85 17.89
CA LYS A 58 12.45 -23.90 18.58
C LYS A 58 13.53 -23.39 17.64
N VAL A 59 14.10 -22.22 17.92
CA VAL A 59 14.99 -21.47 17.04
C VAL A 59 16.41 -21.46 17.55
N GLY A 60 17.38 -21.76 16.68
CA GLY A 60 18.79 -21.65 17.03
C GLY A 60 19.23 -20.19 17.13
N VAL A 61 19.99 -19.87 18.20
CA VAL A 61 20.67 -18.57 18.35
C VAL A 61 22.15 -18.81 18.10
N TYR A 62 22.72 -18.01 17.19
CA TYR A 62 24.06 -18.15 16.68
C TYR A 62 24.93 -16.95 17.07
N ARG A 63 26.20 -17.21 17.44
CA ARG A 63 27.19 -16.15 17.62
C ARG A 63 27.80 -15.83 16.25
N ALA A 64 27.64 -14.60 15.84
CA ALA A 64 28.20 -14.12 14.58
C ALA A 64 29.73 -14.12 14.60
N ARG A 65 30.34 -14.30 13.42
CA ARG A 65 31.78 -14.13 13.16
C ARG A 65 32.06 -12.88 12.32
N CYS A 66 31.08 -12.01 12.21
CA CYS A 66 31.12 -10.77 11.42
C CYS A 66 30.97 -9.57 12.35
N ALA A 67 31.34 -8.38 11.86
CA ALA A 67 31.18 -7.14 12.59
C ALA A 67 29.73 -6.62 12.61
N CYS A 68 28.88 -7.09 11.66
CA CYS A 68 27.51 -6.59 11.51
C CYS A 68 26.54 -7.03 12.60
N CYS A 69 26.76 -8.18 13.24
CA CYS A 69 25.94 -8.62 14.38
C CYS A 69 26.75 -9.41 15.40
N LYS A 70 26.37 -9.27 16.67
CA LYS A 70 26.97 -10.06 17.76
C LYS A 70 26.32 -11.42 17.88
N PHE A 71 24.98 -11.45 17.84
CA PHE A 71 24.16 -12.66 17.85
C PHE A 71 23.00 -12.50 16.86
N PHE A 72 22.56 -13.59 16.29
CA PHE A 72 21.40 -13.64 15.42
C PHE A 72 20.63 -14.96 15.60
N GLN A 73 19.37 -14.99 15.14
CA GLN A 73 18.50 -16.16 15.21
C GLN A 73 18.33 -16.74 13.81
N ALA A 74 18.04 -18.04 13.73
CA ALA A 74 17.57 -18.62 12.48
C ALA A 74 16.18 -18.04 12.12
N ALA A 75 15.90 -17.93 10.84
CA ALA A 75 14.61 -17.49 10.34
C ALA A 75 13.52 -18.53 10.64
N ILE A 76 12.30 -18.06 10.92
CA ILE A 76 11.10 -18.89 10.99
C ILE A 76 10.35 -18.64 9.67
N PRO A 77 10.02 -19.68 8.88
CA PRO A 77 9.24 -19.52 7.67
C PRO A 77 7.93 -18.76 7.93
N GLY A 78 7.56 -17.85 7.04
CA GLY A 78 6.34 -17.08 7.18
C GLY A 78 6.35 -16.02 8.29
N VAL A 79 7.50 -15.77 8.94
CA VAL A 79 7.66 -14.78 10.00
C VAL A 79 8.77 -13.79 9.66
N PRO A 80 8.53 -12.47 9.76
CA PRO A 80 9.58 -11.47 9.63
C PRO A 80 10.72 -11.71 10.64
N TYR A 81 11.94 -11.41 10.25
CA TYR A 81 13.09 -11.57 11.15
C TYR A 81 12.84 -10.85 12.49
N GLN A 82 12.93 -11.61 13.58
CA GLN A 82 12.59 -11.18 14.95
C GLN A 82 11.16 -10.63 15.13
N GLY A 83 10.26 -10.84 14.15
CA GLY A 83 8.86 -10.39 14.21
C GLY A 83 8.06 -11.08 15.32
N HIS A 84 7.09 -10.37 15.92
CA HIS A 84 6.11 -10.90 16.86
C HIS A 84 4.83 -11.37 16.18
N TYR A 85 4.64 -11.01 14.91
CA TYR A 85 3.51 -11.35 14.05
C TYR A 85 4.02 -12.01 12.78
N SER A 86 3.27 -12.97 12.24
CA SER A 86 3.56 -13.59 10.95
C SER A 86 3.36 -12.63 9.77
N PHE A 87 3.89 -12.98 8.59
CA PHE A 87 3.59 -12.24 7.36
C PHE A 87 2.09 -12.25 7.03
N ALA A 88 1.39 -13.36 7.29
CA ALA A 88 -0.06 -13.44 7.06
C ALA A 88 -0.84 -12.37 7.85
N VAL A 89 -0.47 -12.09 9.11
CA VAL A 89 -1.05 -10.99 9.89
C VAL A 89 -0.75 -9.64 9.22
N ARG A 90 0.49 -9.44 8.77
CA ARG A 90 0.91 -8.19 8.13
C ARG A 90 0.15 -7.94 6.82
N GLU A 91 -0.01 -8.97 6.01
CA GLU A 91 -0.75 -8.93 4.75
C GLU A 91 -2.25 -8.66 4.96
N ALA A 92 -2.88 -9.36 5.91
CA ALA A 92 -4.29 -9.14 6.21
C ALA A 92 -4.56 -7.71 6.70
N VAL A 93 -3.71 -7.18 7.57
CA VAL A 93 -3.79 -5.78 8.04
C VAL A 93 -3.61 -4.81 6.88
N ALA A 94 -2.61 -5.02 6.03
CA ALA A 94 -2.35 -4.16 4.88
C ALA A 94 -3.53 -4.19 3.88
N ASN A 95 -4.07 -5.37 3.60
CA ASN A 95 -5.23 -5.53 2.71
C ASN A 95 -6.48 -4.82 3.28
N SER A 96 -6.73 -4.92 4.59
CA SER A 96 -7.85 -4.21 5.20
C SER A 96 -7.73 -2.70 5.07
N VAL A 97 -6.52 -2.14 5.17
CA VAL A 97 -6.29 -0.69 4.96
C VAL A 97 -6.42 -0.30 3.50
N ILE A 98 -5.76 -1.04 2.59
CA ILE A 98 -5.57 -0.63 1.19
C ILE A 98 -6.77 -1.03 0.33
N ARG A 99 -7.12 -2.33 0.33
CA ARG A 99 -8.17 -2.88 -0.53
C ARG A 99 -9.55 -2.59 0.04
N ASP A 100 -9.74 -2.86 1.35
CA ASP A 100 -11.03 -2.71 2.02
C ASP A 100 -11.27 -1.26 2.48
N ARG A 101 -10.26 -0.36 2.32
CA ARG A 101 -10.30 1.08 2.64
C ARG A 101 -10.72 1.37 4.10
N MET A 102 -10.36 0.49 5.02
CA MET A 102 -10.75 0.59 6.42
C MET A 102 -9.86 1.60 7.17
N PRO A 103 -10.43 2.47 8.01
CA PRO A 103 -9.68 3.28 8.95
C PRO A 103 -8.87 2.39 9.92
N TYR A 104 -7.67 2.83 10.31
CA TYR A 104 -6.76 2.05 11.17
C TYR A 104 -7.39 1.52 12.44
N ARG A 105 -8.27 2.32 13.10
CA ARG A 105 -8.96 1.89 14.32
C ARG A 105 -9.92 0.74 14.06
N LEU A 106 -10.65 0.81 12.95
CA LEU A 106 -11.57 -0.25 12.55
C LEU A 106 -10.82 -1.54 12.18
N VAL A 107 -9.63 -1.43 11.56
CA VAL A 107 -8.75 -2.59 11.32
C VAL A 107 -8.33 -3.26 12.62
N ILE A 108 -8.01 -2.48 13.68
CA ILE A 108 -7.66 -3.03 14.99
C ILE A 108 -8.84 -3.79 15.59
N GLU A 109 -10.04 -3.21 15.57
CA GLU A 109 -11.27 -3.85 16.04
C GLU A 109 -11.56 -5.15 15.29
N LYS A 110 -11.53 -5.10 13.95
CA LYS A 110 -11.70 -6.28 13.09
C LYS A 110 -10.69 -7.38 13.40
N MET A 111 -9.41 -7.07 13.52
CA MET A 111 -8.38 -8.08 13.82
C MET A 111 -8.55 -8.69 15.22
N LEU A 112 -9.03 -7.91 16.19
CA LEU A 112 -9.35 -8.39 17.51
C LEU A 112 -10.58 -9.31 17.50
N GLU A 113 -11.65 -8.92 16.81
CA GLU A 113 -12.89 -9.70 16.72
C GLU A 113 -12.71 -10.98 15.92
N ASP A 114 -12.14 -10.88 14.71
CA ASP A 114 -12.05 -12.02 13.79
C ASP A 114 -10.96 -13.02 14.19
N HIS A 115 -9.82 -12.54 14.73
CA HIS A 115 -8.63 -13.37 14.91
C HIS A 115 -8.02 -13.30 16.33
N CYS A 116 -8.68 -12.63 17.28
CA CYS A 116 -8.19 -12.40 18.63
C CYS A 116 -6.78 -11.74 18.65
N LEU A 117 -6.50 -10.88 17.68
CA LEU A 117 -5.23 -10.18 17.53
C LEU A 117 -5.36 -8.74 18.05
N ASP A 118 -4.85 -8.50 19.24
CA ASP A 118 -4.71 -7.15 19.77
C ASP A 118 -3.51 -6.45 19.12
N LEU A 119 -3.79 -5.45 18.27
CA LEU A 119 -2.80 -4.71 17.47
C LEU A 119 -2.72 -3.26 17.94
N SER A 120 -1.52 -2.70 17.95
CA SER A 120 -1.37 -1.26 18.14
C SER A 120 -1.56 -0.48 16.84
N LEU A 121 -2.00 0.79 16.95
CA LEU A 121 -2.12 1.70 15.81
C LEU A 121 -0.80 1.83 15.02
N GLY A 122 0.33 1.90 15.74
CA GLY A 122 1.65 1.96 15.13
C GLY A 122 2.02 0.67 14.38
N TYR A 123 1.47 -0.49 14.76
CA TYR A 123 1.69 -1.71 14.01
C TYR A 123 0.90 -1.71 12.70
N VAL A 124 -0.37 -1.28 12.71
CA VAL A 124 -1.20 -1.12 11.49
C VAL A 124 -0.51 -0.17 10.50
N HIS A 125 -0.04 0.98 10.98
CA HIS A 125 0.71 1.92 10.14
C HIS A 125 1.99 1.30 9.55
N ARG A 126 2.76 0.52 10.33
CA ARG A 126 3.95 -0.19 9.81
C ARG A 126 3.60 -1.25 8.76
N CYS A 127 2.44 -1.92 8.87
CA CYS A 127 1.97 -2.85 7.85
C CYS A 127 1.65 -2.13 6.54
N PHE A 128 0.98 -0.98 6.61
CA PHE A 128 0.73 -0.11 5.47
C PHE A 128 2.03 0.34 4.78
N LEU A 129 3.01 0.85 5.55
CA LEU A 129 4.32 1.25 5.01
C LEU A 129 5.12 0.08 4.43
N TRP A 130 4.96 -1.12 4.99
CA TRP A 130 5.57 -2.32 4.43
C TRP A 130 4.95 -2.69 3.09
N ALA A 131 3.62 -2.66 2.97
CA ALA A 131 2.93 -2.95 1.72
C ALA A 131 3.34 -1.98 0.61
N HIS A 132 3.46 -0.68 0.93
CA HIS A 132 3.96 0.32 0.00
C HIS A 132 5.33 -0.04 -0.61
N LYS A 133 6.22 -0.63 0.18
CA LYS A 133 7.56 -1.09 -0.28
C LYS A 133 7.52 -2.35 -1.15
N GLN A 134 6.38 -3.05 -1.22
CA GLN A 134 6.22 -4.23 -2.08
C GLN A 134 5.70 -3.86 -3.48
N ILE A 135 5.35 -2.59 -3.72
CA ILE A 135 4.88 -2.14 -5.03
C ILE A 135 6.03 -2.24 -6.02
N ASP A 136 5.85 -3.07 -7.03
CA ASP A 136 6.73 -3.16 -8.18
C ASP A 136 6.29 -2.13 -9.24
N MET A 137 6.95 -0.99 -9.27
CA MET A 137 6.61 0.09 -10.20
C MET A 137 6.92 -0.28 -11.64
N GLU A 138 7.89 -1.14 -11.91
CA GLU A 138 8.19 -1.58 -13.27
C GLU A 138 7.10 -2.52 -13.79
N ALA A 139 6.66 -3.49 -12.97
CA ALA A 139 5.52 -4.34 -13.31
C ALA A 139 4.23 -3.51 -13.51
N HIS A 140 4.02 -2.46 -12.72
CA HIS A 140 2.91 -1.53 -12.91
C HIS A 140 2.99 -0.84 -14.29
N TRP A 141 4.15 -0.31 -14.67
CA TRP A 141 4.31 0.35 -15.97
C TRP A 141 4.14 -0.60 -17.14
N GLN A 142 4.65 -1.82 -17.06
CA GLN A 142 4.41 -2.86 -18.07
C GLN A 142 2.91 -3.18 -18.21
N PHE A 143 2.20 -3.26 -17.08
CA PHE A 143 0.74 -3.44 -17.10
C PHE A 143 0.04 -2.26 -17.78
N VAL A 144 0.37 -1.03 -17.41
CA VAL A 144 -0.20 0.20 -17.99
C VAL A 144 0.01 0.22 -19.50
N LEU A 145 1.26 0.05 -19.98
CA LEU A 145 1.58 0.09 -21.40
C LEU A 145 0.84 -0.96 -22.22
N ASN A 146 0.61 -2.13 -21.65
CA ASN A 146 -0.09 -3.21 -22.34
C ASN A 146 -1.62 -3.08 -22.36
N ASN A 147 -2.18 -2.28 -21.44
CA ASN A 147 -3.64 -2.24 -21.23
C ASN A 147 -4.23 -0.84 -21.39
N PHE A 148 -3.43 0.19 -21.62
CA PHE A 148 -3.93 1.56 -21.74
C PHE A 148 -4.83 1.72 -22.98
N SER A 149 -6.05 2.25 -22.76
CA SER A 149 -7.06 2.39 -23.82
C SER A 149 -6.83 3.55 -24.79
N GLY A 150 -5.89 4.45 -24.49
CA GLY A 150 -5.75 5.72 -25.20
C GLY A 150 -6.60 6.86 -24.61
N VAL A 151 -7.45 6.56 -23.60
CA VAL A 151 -8.26 7.57 -22.92
C VAL A 151 -7.66 7.88 -21.54
N LEU A 152 -7.24 9.12 -21.34
CA LEU A 152 -6.61 9.59 -20.13
C LEU A 152 -7.53 10.57 -19.39
N CYS A 153 -7.96 10.22 -18.18
CA CYS A 153 -8.63 11.16 -17.28
C CYS A 153 -7.60 11.73 -16.29
N ILE A 154 -7.51 13.06 -16.23
CA ILE A 154 -6.58 13.76 -15.35
C ILE A 154 -7.39 14.62 -14.38
N ASP A 155 -7.02 14.52 -13.09
CA ASP A 155 -7.66 15.25 -12.01
C ASP A 155 -6.63 15.63 -10.94
N GLU A 156 -6.97 16.59 -10.07
CA GLU A 156 -6.15 17.03 -8.96
C GLU A 156 -6.85 16.78 -7.63
N VAL A 157 -6.11 16.20 -6.70
CA VAL A 157 -6.56 16.06 -5.30
C VAL A 157 -5.73 16.96 -4.42
N HIS A 158 -6.40 17.88 -3.74
CA HIS A 158 -5.75 18.81 -2.82
C HIS A 158 -5.85 18.32 -1.38
N ASP A 159 -4.71 18.22 -0.69
CA ASP A 159 -4.65 17.87 0.73
C ASP A 159 -3.54 18.65 1.45
N SER A 160 -3.92 19.34 2.52
CA SER A 160 -3.00 19.97 3.49
C SER A 160 -1.86 20.78 2.86
N GLY A 161 -2.17 21.58 1.82
CA GLY A 161 -1.20 22.42 1.12
C GLY A 161 -0.30 21.69 0.13
N ARG A 162 -0.67 20.46 -0.24
CA ARG A 162 -0.06 19.68 -1.32
C ARG A 162 -1.12 19.31 -2.35
N THR A 163 -0.69 19.03 -3.57
CA THR A 163 -1.55 18.56 -4.64
C THR A 163 -1.04 17.23 -5.15
N ILE A 164 -1.93 16.29 -5.37
CA ILE A 164 -1.66 15.05 -6.09
C ILE A 164 -2.26 15.22 -7.49
N LEU A 165 -1.42 15.26 -8.49
CA LEU A 165 -1.83 15.11 -9.88
C LEU A 165 -2.08 13.64 -10.13
N PHE A 166 -3.24 13.30 -10.68
CA PHE A 166 -3.70 11.94 -10.83
C PHE A 166 -4.15 11.67 -12.26
N ALA A 167 -3.69 10.57 -12.82
CA ALA A 167 -4.04 10.14 -14.17
C ALA A 167 -4.58 8.72 -14.14
N THR A 168 -5.76 8.51 -14.72
CA THR A 168 -6.45 7.22 -14.78
C THR A 168 -6.88 6.89 -16.21
N ASP A 169 -7.04 5.59 -16.47
CA ASP A 169 -7.75 5.08 -17.63
C ASP A 169 -9.20 4.76 -17.22
N PRO A 170 -10.18 5.58 -17.59
CA PRO A 170 -11.57 5.38 -17.16
C PRO A 170 -12.27 4.23 -17.87
N LEU A 171 -11.76 3.76 -19.03
CA LEU A 171 -12.36 2.64 -19.75
C LEU A 171 -11.94 1.28 -19.17
N ASN A 172 -10.73 1.19 -18.66
CA ASN A 172 -10.19 -0.03 -18.07
C ASN A 172 -10.08 0.03 -16.54
N ASP A 173 -10.57 1.12 -15.91
CA ASP A 173 -10.69 1.33 -14.45
C ASP A 173 -9.38 1.12 -13.68
N PHE A 174 -8.28 1.70 -14.14
CA PHE A 174 -7.01 1.67 -13.41
C PHE A 174 -6.27 3.01 -13.37
N THR A 175 -5.40 3.15 -12.37
CA THR A 175 -4.50 4.28 -12.25
C THR A 175 -3.33 4.14 -13.21
N VAL A 176 -3.16 5.11 -14.11
CA VAL A 176 -2.00 5.21 -15.01
C VAL A 176 -0.80 5.73 -14.24
N SER A 177 -0.94 6.86 -13.55
CA SER A 177 0.12 7.46 -12.74
C SER A 177 -0.42 8.48 -11.74
N PHE A 178 0.43 8.86 -10.80
CA PHE A 178 0.18 10.00 -9.92
C PHE A 178 1.50 10.69 -9.54
N LYS A 179 1.42 11.98 -9.19
CA LYS A 179 2.58 12.77 -8.75
C LYS A 179 2.20 13.72 -7.65
N LEU A 180 2.90 13.65 -6.52
CA LEU A 180 2.76 14.61 -5.44
C LEU A 180 3.56 15.87 -5.78
N VAL A 181 2.89 17.02 -5.80
CA VAL A 181 3.48 18.33 -6.08
C VAL A 181 3.18 19.32 -4.95
N LYS A 182 4.03 20.36 -4.82
CA LYS A 182 3.83 21.40 -3.82
C LYS A 182 2.85 22.47 -4.26
N LYS A 183 2.68 22.66 -5.57
CA LYS A 183 1.79 23.66 -6.16
C LYS A 183 1.10 23.03 -7.35
N ASN A 184 -0.16 23.40 -7.57
CA ASN A 184 -0.89 23.12 -8.78
C ASN A 184 -0.64 24.28 -9.77
N ASP A 185 0.37 24.15 -10.59
CA ASP A 185 0.74 25.14 -11.60
C ASP A 185 1.14 24.45 -12.91
N GLN A 186 1.25 25.27 -13.98
CA GLN A 186 1.57 24.82 -15.32
C GLN A 186 2.86 24.01 -15.39
N ILE A 187 3.90 24.43 -14.66
CA ILE A 187 5.22 23.79 -14.69
C ILE A 187 5.15 22.35 -14.15
N HIS A 188 4.41 22.14 -13.05
CA HIS A 188 4.28 20.82 -12.46
C HIS A 188 3.38 19.91 -13.30
N MET A 189 2.33 20.48 -13.93
CA MET A 189 1.46 19.75 -14.84
C MET A 189 2.22 19.33 -16.10
N ASP A 190 2.94 20.23 -16.76
CA ASP A 190 3.78 19.91 -17.91
C ASP A 190 4.78 18.79 -17.59
N ALA A 191 5.50 18.92 -16.47
CA ALA A 191 6.46 17.89 -16.03
C ALA A 191 5.81 16.54 -15.68
N PHE A 192 4.53 16.54 -15.32
CA PHE A 192 3.77 15.31 -15.11
C PHE A 192 3.39 14.67 -16.44
N LEU A 193 2.80 15.44 -17.37
CA LEU A 193 2.41 14.96 -18.70
C LEU A 193 3.62 14.49 -19.51
N GLN A 194 4.73 15.24 -19.46
CA GLN A 194 6.00 14.82 -20.06
C GLN A 194 6.42 13.45 -19.54
N SER A 195 6.35 13.22 -18.23
CA SER A 195 6.73 11.95 -17.66
C SER A 195 5.89 10.76 -18.13
N LEU A 196 4.62 10.99 -18.52
CA LEU A 196 3.76 9.98 -19.15
C LEU A 196 4.19 9.72 -20.60
N LYS A 197 4.43 10.80 -21.37
CA LYS A 197 4.88 10.71 -22.76
C LYS A 197 6.22 10.01 -22.87
N ASP A 198 7.19 10.34 -22.00
CA ASP A 198 8.52 9.73 -21.99
C ASP A 198 8.47 8.22 -21.68
N ARG A 199 7.40 7.76 -21.05
CA ARG A 199 7.15 6.34 -20.79
C ARG A 199 6.37 5.63 -21.89
N GLY A 200 6.02 6.34 -22.97
CA GLY A 200 5.35 5.78 -24.13
C GLY A 200 3.83 5.77 -24.03
N ILE A 201 3.22 6.56 -23.13
CA ILE A 201 1.76 6.73 -23.09
C ILE A 201 1.33 7.60 -24.25
N GLU A 202 0.53 7.03 -25.16
CA GLU A 202 -0.06 7.74 -26.31
C GLU A 202 -1.54 8.01 -26.03
N VAL A 203 -1.90 9.29 -25.88
CA VAL A 203 -3.25 9.72 -25.54
C VAL A 203 -4.01 10.13 -26.79
N VAL A 204 -5.15 9.49 -27.01
CA VAL A 204 -6.10 9.81 -28.10
C VAL A 204 -7.17 10.78 -27.58
N VAL A 205 -7.67 10.56 -26.37
CA VAL A 205 -8.67 11.41 -25.72
C VAL A 205 -8.18 11.75 -24.31
N ALA A 206 -8.17 13.02 -23.96
CA ALA A 206 -7.92 13.48 -22.59
C ALA A 206 -9.21 14.04 -21.98
N ILE A 207 -9.55 13.59 -20.78
CA ILE A 207 -10.69 14.07 -20.00
C ILE A 207 -10.15 14.84 -18.81
N THR A 208 -10.54 16.10 -18.64
CA THR A 208 -10.12 16.93 -17.50
C THR A 208 -11.30 17.76 -16.96
N ASP A 209 -11.12 18.39 -15.81
CA ASP A 209 -11.97 19.49 -15.39
C ASP A 209 -11.81 20.70 -16.34
N GLY A 210 -12.57 21.75 -16.13
CA GLY A 210 -12.49 22.98 -16.94
C GLY A 210 -11.28 23.88 -16.63
N SER A 211 -10.29 23.41 -15.87
CA SER A 211 -9.14 24.21 -15.46
C SER A 211 -8.33 24.70 -16.67
N PRO A 212 -7.94 25.99 -16.70
CA PRO A 212 -7.10 26.54 -17.77
C PRO A 212 -5.71 25.91 -17.87
N LEU A 213 -5.28 25.18 -16.85
CA LEU A 213 -3.99 24.47 -16.82
C LEU A 213 -3.85 23.43 -17.94
N TYR A 214 -4.96 22.84 -18.40
CA TYR A 214 -4.94 21.77 -19.40
C TYR A 214 -4.97 22.26 -20.84
N LYS A 215 -5.58 23.43 -21.10
CA LYS A 215 -5.96 23.88 -22.45
C LYS A 215 -4.80 23.94 -23.45
N ASN A 216 -3.60 24.25 -22.99
CA ASN A 216 -2.40 24.38 -23.85
C ASN A 216 -1.39 23.23 -23.66
N CYS A 217 -1.43 22.56 -22.53
CA CYS A 217 -0.50 21.48 -22.19
C CYS A 217 -0.71 20.23 -23.01
N LEU A 218 -1.97 19.77 -23.12
CA LEU A 218 -2.28 18.49 -23.74
C LEU A 218 -1.84 18.44 -25.20
N GLN A 219 -2.15 19.47 -25.98
CA GLN A 219 -1.75 19.55 -27.37
C GLN A 219 -0.23 19.69 -27.59
N SER A 220 0.50 20.19 -26.60
CA SER A 220 1.97 20.24 -26.66
C SER A 220 2.59 18.85 -26.63
N TRP A 221 1.96 17.91 -25.93
CA TRP A 221 2.47 16.54 -25.76
C TRP A 221 1.83 15.54 -26.71
N TRP A 222 0.54 15.70 -27.06
CA TRP A 222 -0.21 14.84 -27.98
C TRP A 222 -1.01 15.73 -28.95
N GLN A 223 -0.42 16.02 -30.09
CA GLN A 223 -0.94 17.01 -31.08
C GLN A 223 -2.35 16.69 -31.56
N ASP A 224 -2.66 15.40 -31.76
CA ASP A 224 -3.96 14.94 -32.27
C ASP A 224 -4.93 14.53 -31.14
N CYS A 225 -4.58 14.81 -29.89
CA CYS A 225 -5.39 14.46 -28.73
C CYS A 225 -6.68 15.26 -28.70
N GLN A 226 -7.81 14.58 -28.64
CA GLN A 226 -9.10 15.21 -28.41
C GLN A 226 -9.26 15.53 -26.91
N HIS A 227 -9.64 16.77 -26.61
CA HIS A 227 -9.89 17.20 -25.23
C HIS A 227 -11.38 17.25 -24.95
N GLN A 228 -11.81 16.50 -23.92
CA GLN A 228 -13.18 16.46 -23.43
C GLN A 228 -13.23 17.00 -22.01
N LEU A 229 -14.23 17.86 -21.72
CA LEU A 229 -14.50 18.26 -20.33
C LEU A 229 -15.18 17.12 -19.58
N CYS A 230 -14.79 16.94 -18.33
CA CYS A 230 -15.38 15.97 -17.44
C CYS A 230 -16.85 16.34 -17.17
N ILE A 231 -17.76 15.46 -17.55
CA ILE A 231 -19.22 15.69 -17.43
C ILE A 231 -19.60 15.91 -15.95
N PHE A 232 -18.96 15.22 -15.03
CA PHE A 232 -19.21 15.39 -13.59
C PHE A 232 -18.93 16.83 -13.12
N HIS A 233 -17.81 17.42 -13.53
CA HIS A 233 -17.46 18.80 -13.19
C HIS A 233 -18.41 19.80 -13.84
N VAL A 234 -18.81 19.57 -15.09
CA VAL A 234 -19.79 20.41 -15.79
C VAL A 234 -21.14 20.42 -15.06
N PHE A 235 -21.65 19.27 -14.60
CA PHE A 235 -22.89 19.20 -13.82
C PHE A 235 -22.74 19.87 -12.45
N LYS A 236 -21.65 19.63 -11.75
CA LYS A 236 -21.37 20.25 -10.45
C LYS A 236 -21.34 21.77 -10.52
N ASP A 237 -20.72 22.32 -11.56
CA ASP A 237 -20.64 23.76 -11.76
C ASP A 237 -22.01 24.37 -12.14
N SER A 238 -22.86 23.66 -12.92
CA SER A 238 -24.21 24.08 -13.23
C SER A 238 -25.12 24.11 -11.98
N GLU A 239 -25.05 23.12 -11.10
CA GLU A 239 -25.78 23.09 -9.83
C GLU A 239 -25.37 24.25 -8.90
N GLN A 240 -24.09 24.60 -8.86
CA GLN A 240 -23.62 25.74 -8.05
C GLN A 240 -24.08 27.09 -8.63
N ALA A 241 -24.19 27.22 -9.94
CA ALA A 241 -24.72 28.41 -10.60
C ALA A 241 -26.21 28.63 -10.27
N ASP A 242 -27.01 27.55 -10.26
CA ASP A 242 -28.44 27.61 -9.90
C ASP A 242 -28.69 27.94 -8.44
N LEU A 243 -27.84 27.50 -7.52
CA LEU A 243 -27.93 27.80 -6.08
C LEU A 243 -27.45 29.23 -5.74
N GLY A 244 -26.58 29.82 -6.56
CA GLY A 244 -26.08 31.20 -6.41
C GLY A 244 -27.05 32.28 -6.87
N GLY A 245 -28.10 31.92 -7.63
CA GLY A 245 -29.09 32.83 -8.20
C GLY A 245 -30.24 33.24 -7.29
N CYS A 246 -30.37 32.69 -6.08
CA CYS A 246 -31.46 32.99 -5.15
C CYS A 246 -31.06 33.94 -4.02
N SER A 247 -30.50 35.11 -4.35
CA SER A 247 -30.50 36.24 -3.40
C SER A 247 -31.78 37.03 -3.59
N CYS A 248 -32.79 36.71 -2.81
CA CYS A 248 -33.98 37.51 -2.67
C CYS A 248 -33.64 38.89 -2.10
N HIS A 249 -34.03 39.92 -2.83
CA HIS A 249 -34.16 41.28 -2.35
C HIS A 249 -35.24 41.42 -1.28
#